data_3137ed8b64a9e824dc4ee37bdaec4d78
#
_entry.id   3137ed8b64a9e824dc4ee37bdaec4d78
#
_cell.length_a   1.000
_cell.length_b   1.000
_cell.length_c   1.000
_cell.angle_alpha   90.00
_cell.angle_beta   90.00
_cell.angle_gamma   90.00
#
_symmetry.space_group_name_H-M   'P 1'
#
loop_
_entity.id
_entity.type
_entity.pdbx_description
1 polymer ?
#
loop_
_entity_poly.entity_id
_entity_poly.type
_entity_poly.pdbx_seq_one_letter_code
_entity_poly.pdbx_strand_id
1 'polypeptide(L)' 'MQDILGSRMPQEPPEVAIIKHFVREEFTAECGVTVQQQQIIIQVRSSALAGALRPHLHSLREACRSDKRLLIRIS' A
#
# COMPACT_ATOMS: atom_id res chain seq x y z
N MET A 1 -15.80 -15.78 21.65
CA MET A 1 -15.13 -15.30 21.39
C MET A 1 -14.88 -14.94 21.13
N GLN A 2 -14.80 -14.91 20.75
CA GLN A 2 -14.14 -14.43 20.26
C GLN A 2 -13.61 -13.96 20.14
N ASP A 3 -13.77 -13.81 19.96
CA ASP A 3 -12.95 -13.29 19.67
C ASP A 3 -12.27 -13.29 19.72
N ILE A 4 -12.50 -13.21 20.04
CA ILE A 4 -11.32 -13.43 19.90
C ILE A 4 -10.75 -13.75 18.80
N LEU A 5 -11.34 -14.09 18.20
CA LEU A 5 -10.96 -14.35 17.10
C LEU A 5 -10.64 -13.30 16.27
N GLY A 6 -11.30 -12.32 16.09
CA GLY A 6 -10.96 -11.23 15.28
C GLY A 6 -9.62 -10.71 15.61
N SER A 7 -9.31 -10.71 16.80
CA SER A 7 -8.03 -10.19 17.21
C SER A 7 -6.89 -11.08 16.80
N ARG A 8 -7.20 -12.23 16.23
CA ARG A 8 -6.15 -13.07 15.76
C ARG A 8 -5.81 -12.87 14.36
N MET A 9 -6.45 -11.94 13.68
CA MET A 9 -6.10 -11.66 12.30
C MET A 9 -4.66 -11.22 12.22
N PRO A 10 -3.96 -11.64 11.16
CA PRO A 10 -2.62 -11.15 10.95
C PRO A 10 -2.64 -9.64 10.91
N GLN A 11 -1.74 -9.04 11.60
CA GLN A 11 -1.66 -7.61 11.61
C GLN A 11 -0.91 -7.13 10.41
N GLU A 12 -1.57 -6.36 9.59
CA GLU A 12 -0.90 -5.73 8.47
C GLU A 12 -0.10 -4.55 8.98
N PRO A 13 1.08 -4.32 8.40
CA PRO A 13 1.80 -3.10 8.73
C PRO A 13 0.94 -1.87 8.42
N PRO A 14 1.07 -0.80 9.20
CA PRO A 14 0.27 0.40 8.94
C PRO A 14 0.45 0.93 7.52
N GLU A 15 1.62 0.72 6.92
CA GLU A 15 1.89 1.18 5.59
C GLU A 15 0.93 0.58 4.58
N VAL A 16 0.58 -0.70 4.77
CA VAL A 16 -0.35 -1.36 3.84
C VAL A 16 -1.70 -0.66 3.84
N ALA A 17 -2.22 -0.40 5.03
CA ALA A 17 -3.53 0.23 5.14
C ALA A 17 -3.50 1.66 4.58
N ILE A 18 -2.45 2.39 4.86
CA ILE A 18 -2.33 3.77 4.38
C ILE A 18 -2.31 3.81 2.87
N ILE A 19 -1.50 2.95 2.26
CA ILE A 19 -1.36 2.95 0.81
C ILE A 19 -2.66 2.50 0.14
N LYS A 20 -3.26 1.43 0.64
CA LYS A 20 -4.50 0.95 0.06
C LYS A 20 -5.61 1.98 0.17
N HIS A 21 -5.70 2.63 1.31
CA HIS A 21 -6.71 3.65 1.51
C HIS A 21 -6.49 4.82 0.54
N PHE A 22 -5.26 5.25 0.40
CA PHE A 22 -4.93 6.35 -0.50
C PHE A 22 -5.35 6.02 -1.93
N VAL A 23 -4.95 4.85 -2.41
CA VAL A 23 -5.25 4.47 -3.78
C VAL A 23 -6.76 4.37 -4.00
N ARG A 24 -7.46 3.84 -3.02
CA ARG A 24 -8.90 3.69 -3.14
C ARG A 24 -9.60 5.04 -3.17
N GLU A 25 -9.17 5.96 -2.32
CA GLU A 25 -9.81 7.27 -2.23
C GLU A 25 -9.47 8.16 -3.41
N GLU A 26 -8.23 8.10 -3.88
CA GLU A 26 -7.79 9.01 -4.94
C GLU A 26 -8.11 8.49 -6.33
N PHE A 27 -8.08 7.19 -6.51
CA PHE A 27 -8.21 6.60 -7.84
C PHE A 27 -9.38 5.65 -7.96
N THR A 28 -10.10 5.42 -6.88
CA THR A 28 -11.21 4.45 -6.86
C THR A 28 -10.75 3.12 -7.42
N ALA A 29 -9.58 2.68 -7.00
CA ALA A 29 -8.97 1.46 -7.51
C ALA A 29 -8.36 0.69 -6.36
N GLU A 30 -8.06 -0.57 -6.61
CA GLU A 30 -7.43 -1.41 -5.61
C GLU A 30 -6.01 -1.73 -6.04
N CYS A 31 -5.18 -1.97 -5.06
CA CYS A 31 -3.80 -2.37 -5.31
C CYS A 31 -3.39 -3.40 -4.28
N GLY A 32 -2.35 -4.16 -4.63
CA GLY A 32 -1.70 -5.04 -3.67
C GLY A 32 -0.52 -4.31 -3.06
N VAL A 33 -0.25 -4.58 -1.81
CA VAL A 33 0.89 -3.96 -1.12
C VAL A 33 1.65 -5.04 -0.40
N THR A 34 2.96 -5.11 -0.67
CA THR A 34 3.85 -6.04 0.00
C THR A 34 4.94 -5.25 0.69
N VAL A 35 5.07 -5.42 1.99
CA VAL A 35 6.08 -4.72 2.77
C VAL A 35 7.25 -5.65 3.01
N GLN A 36 8.42 -5.21 2.62
CA GLN A 36 9.66 -5.94 2.86
C GLN A 36 10.56 -5.11 3.76
N GLN A 37 11.71 -5.65 4.10
CA GLN A 37 12.58 -4.98 5.07
C GLN A 37 13.01 -3.59 4.62
N GLN A 38 13.31 -3.46 3.33
CA GLN A 38 13.86 -2.21 2.82
C GLN A 38 13.02 -1.59 1.74
N GLN A 39 11.88 -2.19 1.41
CA GLN A 39 11.06 -1.66 0.33
C GLN A 39 9.62 -2.07 0.50
N ILE A 40 8.76 -1.30 -0.12
CA ILE A 40 7.34 -1.58 -0.16
C ILE A 40 6.96 -1.67 -1.64
N ILE A 41 6.35 -2.77 -2.03
CA ILE A 41 5.97 -3.00 -3.41
C ILE A 41 4.47 -2.79 -3.54
N ILE A 42 4.10 -1.89 -4.43
CA ILE A 42 2.69 -1.61 -4.72
C ILE A 42 2.37 -2.26 -6.06
N GLN A 43 1.48 -3.25 -6.04
CA GLN A 43 1.07 -3.93 -7.25
C GLN A 43 -0.21 -3.35 -7.78
N VAL A 44 -0.21 -2.98 -9.05
CA VAL A 44 -1.39 -2.44 -9.71
C VAL A 44 -1.66 -3.25 -10.97
N ARG A 45 -2.88 -3.14 -11.46
CA ARG A 45 -3.27 -3.94 -12.62
C ARG A 45 -3.12 -3.20 -13.94
N SER A 46 -2.91 -1.91 -13.90
CA SER A 46 -2.84 -1.16 -15.14
C SER A 46 -1.65 -0.22 -15.11
N SER A 47 -1.08 -0.03 -16.28
CA SER A 47 0.03 0.90 -16.42
C SER A 47 -0.45 2.34 -16.23
N ALA A 48 -1.72 2.61 -16.55
CA ALA A 48 -2.27 3.94 -16.32
C ALA A 48 -2.27 4.27 -14.84
N LEU A 49 -2.68 3.30 -14.02
CA LEU A 49 -2.69 3.51 -12.57
C LEU A 49 -1.26 3.65 -12.04
N ALA A 50 -0.35 2.84 -12.55
CA ALA A 50 1.05 2.95 -12.16
C ALA A 50 1.59 4.33 -12.48
N GLY A 51 1.31 4.84 -13.67
CA GLY A 51 1.75 6.17 -14.04
C GLY A 51 1.13 7.25 -13.18
N ALA A 52 -0.15 7.07 -12.83
CA ALA A 52 -0.83 8.05 -11.98
C ALA A 52 -0.28 8.04 -10.55
N LEU A 53 0.18 6.89 -10.09
CA LEU A 53 0.72 6.78 -8.73
C LEU A 53 2.12 7.36 -8.59
N ARG A 54 2.90 7.35 -9.65
CA ARG A 54 4.30 7.77 -9.56
C ARG A 54 4.49 9.14 -8.91
N PRO A 55 3.74 10.17 -9.29
CA PRO A 55 3.93 11.47 -8.65
C PRO A 55 3.54 11.48 -7.19
N HIS A 56 2.79 10.48 -6.75
CA HIS A 56 2.34 10.42 -5.35
C HIS A 56 3.24 9.59 -4.45
N LEU A 57 4.27 8.96 -5.01
CA LEU A 57 5.11 8.08 -4.20
C LEU A 57 5.77 8.82 -3.05
N HIS A 58 6.22 10.04 -3.30
CA HIS A 58 6.84 10.83 -2.25
C HIS A 58 5.85 11.10 -1.12
N SER A 59 4.64 11.49 -1.47
CA SER A 59 3.61 11.76 -0.47
C SER A 59 3.25 10.50 0.31
N LEU A 60 3.17 9.37 -0.39
CA LEU A 60 2.89 8.11 0.27
C LEU A 60 3.98 7.72 1.24
N ARG A 61 5.22 7.93 0.82
CA ARG A 61 6.35 7.62 1.69
C ARG A 61 6.30 8.46 2.95
N GLU A 62 5.97 9.72 2.82
CA GLU A 62 5.86 10.59 3.98
C GLU A 62 4.68 10.21 4.86
N ALA A 63 3.56 9.85 4.25
CA ALA A 63 2.39 9.43 5.01
C ALA A 63 2.67 8.17 5.81
N CYS A 64 3.46 7.27 5.26
CA CYS A 64 3.84 6.04 5.94
C CYS A 64 4.94 6.27 6.97
N ARG A 65 5.59 7.42 6.93
CA ARG A 65 6.71 7.72 7.82
C ARG A 65 7.76 6.63 7.76
N SER A 66 8.06 6.20 6.56
CA SER A 66 8.94 5.06 6.36
C SER A 66 10.14 5.48 5.53
N ASP A 67 11.29 4.91 5.85
CA ASP A 67 12.47 5.10 5.02
C ASP A 67 12.54 4.09 3.90
N LYS A 68 11.56 3.22 3.82
CA LYS A 68 11.56 2.18 2.82
C LYS A 68 11.30 2.75 1.45
N ARG A 69 11.88 2.11 0.45
CA ARG A 69 11.69 2.52 -0.92
C ARG A 69 10.33 2.03 -1.41
N LEU A 70 9.61 2.89 -2.10
CA LEU A 70 8.34 2.51 -2.68
C LEU A 70 8.55 2.15 -4.14
N LEU A 71 8.07 0.97 -4.52
CA LEU A 71 8.17 0.48 -5.89
C LEU A 71 6.79 0.16 -6.40
N ILE A 72 6.58 0.38 -7.69
CA ILE A 72 5.31 0.07 -8.34
C ILE A 72 5.54 -1.09 -9.29
N ARG A 73 4.69 -2.08 -9.20
CA ARG A 73 4.72 -3.24 -10.08
C ARG A 73 3.39 -3.36 -10.78
N ILE A 74 3.46 -3.67 -12.05
CA ILE A 74 2.25 -3.94 -12.84
C ILE A 74 2.13 -5.44 -12.98
N SER A 75 1.01 -5.98 -12.55
CA SER A 75 0.81 -7.42 -12.65
C SER A 75 -0.17 -7.79 -13.74
#